data_b42b33eddfb11b0696b13c5a7573bbbb
#
_entry.id   b42b33eddfb11b0696b13c5a7573bbbb
#
_cell.length_a   1.000
_cell.length_b   1.000
_cell.length_c   1.000
_cell.angle_alpha   90.00
_cell.angle_beta   90.00
_cell.angle_gamma   90.00
#
_symmetry.space_group_name_H-M   'P 1'
#
loop_
_entity.id
_entity.type
_entity.pdbx_description
1 polymer ?
#
loop_
_entity_poly.entity_id
_entity_poly.type
_entity_poly.pdbx_seq_one_letter_code
_entity_poly.pdbx_strand_id
1 'polypeptide(L)'
;MIKKYITKKGETRYLFQTYLGIDPATGKEKRTTRRGFKTIKEAKAAERDLLLDVEENGFSNNEDFQNPTFAEVAELWLDSYKSTVKPTTYQNVKKKLNIMIDSYFTDMKIQQISVAYCQKVAIKLSNRYVLYANYYSVISRIFKYATSIDIIKSNPLDKIIKPKNRPLKDKENYYTKQELAKFLKVYKANCKLVDYTFFHLLAFSGLRTGEAIGLMWSDVDFENKLLSISRTAVVIGDKQTVQDPKTKRSTRVITLDDETLNVLK
;
A
#
# COMPACT_ATOMS: atom_id res chain seq x y z
N MET A 1 -39.58 -11.06 -19.16
CA MET A 1 -40.93 -11.51 -18.69
C MET A 1 -40.92 -11.61 -17.18
N ILE A 2 -41.88 -10.92 -16.50
CA ILE A 2 -41.97 -10.92 -15.03
C ILE A 2 -42.87 -12.07 -14.58
N LYS A 3 -42.37 -12.88 -13.62
CA LYS A 3 -43.09 -14.01 -13.05
C LYS A 3 -43.30 -13.83 -11.55
N LYS A 4 -44.47 -14.25 -11.07
CA LYS A 4 -44.80 -14.32 -9.64
C LYS A 4 -44.33 -15.64 -9.05
N TYR A 5 -43.76 -15.62 -7.85
CA TYR A 5 -43.43 -16.83 -7.09
C TYR A 5 -43.71 -16.63 -5.60
N ILE A 6 -43.81 -17.73 -4.86
CA ILE A 6 -44.02 -17.72 -3.42
C ILE A 6 -42.75 -18.19 -2.75
N THR A 7 -42.27 -17.42 -1.76
CA THR A 7 -41.10 -17.77 -0.96
C THR A 7 -41.41 -18.92 -0.01
N LYS A 8 -40.35 -19.56 0.54
CA LYS A 8 -40.53 -20.60 1.58
C LYS A 8 -41.26 -20.13 2.84
N LYS A 9 -41.37 -18.80 3.04
CA LYS A 9 -42.09 -18.16 4.15
C LYS A 9 -43.54 -17.79 3.78
N GLY A 10 -44.04 -18.21 2.61
CA GLY A 10 -45.40 -17.92 2.16
C GLY A 10 -45.59 -16.53 1.56
N GLU A 11 -44.53 -15.71 1.41
CA GLU A 11 -44.66 -14.35 0.85
C GLU A 11 -44.67 -14.38 -0.67
N THR A 12 -45.55 -13.58 -1.27
CA THR A 12 -45.56 -13.36 -2.72
C THR A 12 -44.37 -12.44 -3.11
N ARG A 13 -43.61 -12.88 -4.09
CA ARG A 13 -42.48 -12.12 -4.68
C ARG A 13 -42.51 -12.23 -6.20
N TYR A 14 -41.79 -11.33 -6.84
CA TYR A 14 -41.71 -11.27 -8.29
C TYR A 14 -40.23 -11.47 -8.72
N LEU A 15 -40.06 -12.04 -9.91
CA LEU A 15 -38.78 -12.17 -10.59
C LEU A 15 -38.93 -11.74 -12.04
N PHE A 16 -37.85 -11.27 -12.64
CA PHE A 16 -37.77 -11.14 -14.08
C PHE A 16 -36.62 -11.94 -14.64
N GLN A 17 -36.77 -12.37 -15.87
CA GLN A 17 -35.70 -12.93 -16.70
C GLN A 17 -35.67 -12.10 -17.97
N THR A 18 -34.50 -11.51 -18.28
CA THR A 18 -34.31 -10.69 -19.45
C THR A 18 -33.05 -11.09 -20.22
N TYR A 19 -33.12 -10.87 -21.53
CA TYR A 19 -32.00 -11.04 -22.45
C TYR A 19 -31.22 -9.73 -22.48
N LEU A 20 -29.90 -9.82 -22.32
CA LEU A 20 -29.02 -8.66 -22.24
C LEU A 20 -28.26 -8.38 -23.55
N GLY A 21 -28.26 -9.34 -24.50
CA GLY A 21 -27.55 -9.25 -25.76
C GLY A 21 -26.49 -10.34 -25.93
N ILE A 22 -25.63 -10.18 -26.93
CA ILE A 22 -24.48 -11.05 -27.21
C ILE A 22 -23.25 -10.42 -26.58
N ASP A 23 -22.57 -11.13 -25.67
CA ASP A 23 -21.33 -10.69 -25.06
C ASP A 23 -20.20 -10.58 -26.12
N PRO A 24 -19.67 -9.39 -26.40
CA PRO A 24 -18.66 -9.20 -27.46
C PRO A 24 -17.34 -9.93 -27.16
N ALA A 25 -17.03 -10.23 -25.88
CA ALA A 25 -15.80 -10.92 -25.48
C ALA A 25 -15.89 -12.43 -25.70
N THR A 26 -17.08 -13.03 -25.56
CA THR A 26 -17.27 -14.48 -25.64
C THR A 26 -18.11 -14.94 -26.84
N GLY A 27 -18.79 -14.02 -27.52
CA GLY A 27 -19.73 -14.31 -28.63
C GLY A 27 -21.01 -15.06 -28.21
N LYS A 28 -21.28 -15.22 -26.91
CA LYS A 28 -22.40 -15.97 -26.38
C LYS A 28 -23.57 -15.06 -25.98
N GLU A 29 -24.79 -15.58 -26.11
CA GLU A 29 -25.96 -14.90 -25.56
C GLU A 29 -25.90 -14.80 -24.03
N LYS A 30 -26.14 -13.60 -23.49
CA LYS A 30 -26.20 -13.34 -22.07
C LYS A 30 -27.63 -13.09 -21.63
N ARG A 31 -28.08 -13.85 -20.63
CA ARG A 31 -29.41 -13.71 -20.01
C ARG A 31 -29.24 -13.66 -18.51
N THR A 32 -30.06 -12.88 -17.82
CA THR A 32 -30.02 -12.80 -16.35
C THR A 32 -31.41 -13.00 -15.75
N THR A 33 -31.42 -13.47 -14.50
CA THR A 33 -32.63 -13.62 -13.69
C THR A 33 -32.45 -12.90 -12.38
N ARG A 34 -33.29 -11.92 -12.09
CA ARG A 34 -33.31 -11.20 -10.80
C ARG A 34 -34.58 -11.54 -10.04
N ARG A 35 -34.47 -11.76 -8.72
CA ARG A 35 -35.57 -12.24 -7.84
C ARG A 35 -35.70 -11.36 -6.59
N GLY A 36 -36.84 -11.45 -5.90
CA GLY A 36 -37.01 -10.86 -4.57
C GLY A 36 -37.83 -9.58 -4.55
N PHE A 37 -38.35 -9.10 -5.68
CA PHE A 37 -39.14 -7.87 -5.76
C PHE A 37 -40.47 -8.02 -5.08
N LYS A 38 -40.91 -6.99 -4.36
CA LYS A 38 -42.19 -6.99 -3.64
C LYS A 38 -43.36 -6.69 -4.57
N THR A 39 -43.14 -5.92 -5.63
CA THR A 39 -44.16 -5.51 -6.60
C THR A 39 -43.69 -5.70 -8.04
N ILE A 40 -44.69 -5.81 -8.96
CA ILE A 40 -44.39 -5.84 -10.42
C ILE A 40 -43.74 -4.53 -10.88
N LYS A 41 -44.14 -3.39 -10.28
CA LYS A 41 -43.59 -2.07 -10.62
C LYS A 41 -42.09 -1.99 -10.27
N GLU A 42 -41.70 -2.51 -9.11
CA GLU A 42 -40.32 -2.60 -8.68
C GLU A 42 -39.48 -3.51 -9.60
N ALA A 43 -40.01 -4.67 -9.96
CA ALA A 43 -39.40 -5.58 -10.90
C ALA A 43 -39.17 -4.96 -12.30
N LYS A 44 -40.20 -4.22 -12.82
CA LYS A 44 -40.09 -3.50 -14.11
C LYS A 44 -39.04 -2.38 -14.07
N ALA A 45 -39.00 -1.62 -12.98
CA ALA A 45 -38.00 -0.55 -12.82
C ALA A 45 -36.57 -1.13 -12.81
N ALA A 46 -36.34 -2.19 -12.01
CA ALA A 46 -35.07 -2.86 -11.95
C ALA A 46 -34.62 -3.52 -13.28
N GLU A 47 -35.58 -4.06 -14.05
CA GLU A 47 -35.31 -4.61 -15.39
C GLU A 47 -34.88 -3.51 -16.36
N ARG A 48 -35.58 -2.36 -16.36
CA ARG A 48 -35.28 -1.22 -17.21
C ARG A 48 -33.88 -0.61 -16.84
N ASP A 49 -33.63 -0.42 -15.55
CA ASP A 49 -32.37 0.15 -15.08
C ASP A 49 -31.18 -0.77 -15.45
N LEU A 50 -31.39 -2.09 -15.39
CA LEU A 50 -30.38 -3.06 -15.83
C LEU A 50 -30.12 -3.01 -17.34
N LEU A 51 -31.13 -2.86 -18.15
CA LEU A 51 -30.99 -2.76 -19.60
C LEU A 51 -30.26 -1.47 -20.00
N LEU A 52 -30.59 -0.35 -19.36
CA LEU A 52 -29.89 0.93 -19.55
C LEU A 52 -28.42 0.83 -19.11
N ASP A 53 -28.14 0.18 -18.00
CA ASP A 53 -26.76 -0.03 -17.53
C ASP A 53 -25.94 -0.87 -18.54
N VAL A 54 -26.54 -1.92 -19.10
CA VAL A 54 -25.88 -2.74 -20.14
C VAL A 54 -25.67 -1.95 -21.43
N GLU A 55 -26.61 -1.07 -21.81
CA GLU A 55 -26.50 -0.22 -22.99
C GLU A 55 -25.42 0.85 -22.82
N GLU A 56 -25.33 1.48 -21.65
CA GLU A 56 -24.37 2.54 -21.35
C GLU A 56 -22.96 2.01 -21.03
N ASN A 57 -22.85 0.89 -20.32
CA ASN A 57 -21.59 0.38 -19.75
C ASN A 57 -21.15 -0.98 -20.33
N GLY A 58 -21.95 -1.55 -21.26
CA GLY A 58 -21.69 -2.87 -21.85
C GLY A 58 -21.95 -4.04 -20.90
N PHE A 59 -21.51 -5.22 -21.29
CA PHE A 59 -21.58 -6.41 -20.44
C PHE A 59 -20.44 -6.34 -19.39
N SER A 60 -20.74 -5.86 -18.21
CA SER A 60 -19.82 -6.06 -17.10
C SER A 60 -19.79 -7.57 -16.76
N ASN A 61 -18.67 -8.23 -17.08
CA ASN A 61 -18.43 -9.64 -16.71
C ASN A 61 -18.20 -9.81 -15.19
N ASN A 62 -18.69 -8.87 -14.40
CA ASN A 62 -18.45 -8.77 -12.96
C ASN A 62 -19.49 -9.56 -12.13
N GLU A 63 -19.92 -10.74 -12.58
CA GLU A 63 -20.68 -11.62 -11.67
C GLU A 63 -19.84 -12.01 -10.44
N ASP A 64 -18.51 -12.12 -10.60
CA ASP A 64 -17.57 -12.38 -9.49
C ASP A 64 -17.31 -11.15 -8.59
N PHE A 65 -17.64 -9.92 -9.05
CA PHE A 65 -17.37 -8.68 -8.32
C PHE A 65 -18.63 -7.85 -8.02
N GLN A 66 -19.79 -8.50 -7.93
CA GLN A 66 -20.98 -7.79 -7.48
C GLN A 66 -20.85 -7.38 -6.01
N ASN A 67 -20.49 -6.11 -5.79
CA ASN A 67 -20.39 -5.49 -4.47
C ASN A 67 -19.23 -6.01 -3.59
N PRO A 68 -17.96 -5.93 -4.05
CA PRO A 68 -16.80 -6.38 -3.29
C PRO A 68 -16.58 -5.52 -2.05
N THR A 69 -15.90 -6.09 -1.06
CA THR A 69 -15.40 -5.36 0.10
C THR A 69 -14.20 -4.50 -0.31
N PHE A 70 -13.87 -3.51 0.53
CA PHE A 70 -12.65 -2.72 0.36
C PHE A 70 -11.40 -3.62 0.40
N ALA A 71 -11.39 -4.65 1.25
CA ALA A 71 -10.29 -5.60 1.38
C ALA A 71 -10.08 -6.43 0.10
N GLU A 72 -11.15 -6.96 -0.50
CA GLU A 72 -11.07 -7.71 -1.76
C GLU A 72 -10.51 -6.85 -2.90
N VAL A 73 -10.95 -5.60 -3.03
CA VAL A 73 -10.41 -4.67 -4.03
C VAL A 73 -8.95 -4.31 -3.74
N ALA A 74 -8.60 -4.19 -2.46
CA ALA A 74 -7.23 -3.92 -2.04
C ALA A 74 -6.28 -5.07 -2.38
N GLU A 75 -6.71 -6.33 -2.26
CA GLU A 75 -5.92 -7.50 -2.65
C GLU A 75 -5.67 -7.53 -4.16
N LEU A 76 -6.70 -7.31 -4.98
CA LEU A 76 -6.56 -7.21 -6.44
C LEU A 76 -5.55 -6.13 -6.85
N TRP A 77 -5.67 -4.97 -6.20
CA TRP A 77 -4.71 -3.89 -6.45
C TRP A 77 -3.30 -4.27 -6.02
N LEU A 78 -3.12 -4.95 -4.87
CA LEU A 78 -1.81 -5.39 -4.39
C LEU A 78 -1.13 -6.36 -5.34
N ASP A 79 -1.87 -7.27 -5.96
CA ASP A 79 -1.33 -8.23 -6.93
C ASP A 79 -0.78 -7.50 -8.16
N SER A 80 -1.53 -6.54 -8.69
CA SER A 80 -1.07 -5.69 -9.79
C SER A 80 0.12 -4.80 -9.37
N TYR A 81 0.08 -4.24 -8.15
CA TYR A 81 1.10 -3.33 -7.64
C TYR A 81 2.44 -4.01 -7.36
N LYS A 82 2.43 -5.31 -7.02
CA LYS A 82 3.62 -6.09 -6.66
C LYS A 82 4.71 -6.06 -7.73
N SER A 83 4.31 -6.12 -9.01
CA SER A 83 5.24 -6.11 -10.15
C SER A 83 5.81 -4.73 -10.47
N THR A 84 5.22 -3.65 -9.93
CA THR A 84 5.57 -2.26 -10.28
C THR A 84 6.57 -1.60 -9.34
N VAL A 85 6.90 -2.24 -8.20
CA VAL A 85 7.72 -1.63 -7.15
C VAL A 85 8.74 -2.60 -6.55
N LYS A 86 9.75 -2.05 -5.88
CA LYS A 86 10.71 -2.86 -5.12
C LYS A 86 10.02 -3.61 -3.97
N PRO A 87 10.49 -4.82 -3.61
CA PRO A 87 9.88 -5.64 -2.55
C PRO A 87 9.71 -4.91 -1.21
N THR A 88 10.67 -4.07 -0.81
CA THR A 88 10.58 -3.26 0.41
C THR A 88 9.43 -2.26 0.38
N THR A 89 9.21 -1.62 -0.78
CA THR A 89 8.10 -0.67 -0.96
C THR A 89 6.76 -1.39 -0.90
N TYR A 90 6.66 -2.54 -1.56
CA TYR A 90 5.48 -3.39 -1.52
C TYR A 90 5.11 -3.79 -0.09
N GLN A 91 6.07 -4.32 0.69
CA GLN A 91 5.84 -4.73 2.09
C GLN A 91 5.40 -3.57 2.98
N ASN A 92 6.00 -2.39 2.81
CA ASN A 92 5.62 -1.20 3.57
C ASN A 92 4.20 -0.72 3.25
N VAL A 93 3.81 -0.79 1.97
CA VAL A 93 2.45 -0.45 1.54
C VAL A 93 1.46 -1.48 2.05
N LYS A 94 1.76 -2.79 1.92
CA LYS A 94 0.92 -3.88 2.43
C LYS A 94 0.68 -3.76 3.94
N LYS A 95 1.73 -3.51 4.74
CA LYS A 95 1.59 -3.30 6.19
C LYS A 95 0.65 -2.13 6.53
N LYS A 96 0.80 -1.00 5.84
CA LYS A 96 -0.08 0.16 6.04
C LYS A 96 -1.52 -0.16 5.64
N LEU A 97 -1.70 -0.85 4.52
CA LEU A 97 -3.02 -1.23 4.03
C LEU A 97 -3.75 -2.15 5.00
N ASN A 98 -3.07 -3.19 5.52
CA ASN A 98 -3.65 -4.10 6.52
C ASN A 98 -4.10 -3.32 7.77
N ILE A 99 -3.26 -2.42 8.30
CA ILE A 99 -3.65 -1.55 9.43
C ILE A 99 -4.90 -0.74 9.10
N MET A 100 -5.04 -0.27 7.86
CA MET A 100 -6.20 0.53 7.45
C MET A 100 -7.46 -0.32 7.28
N ILE A 101 -7.32 -1.52 6.71
CA ILE A 101 -8.43 -2.47 6.57
C ILE A 101 -8.94 -2.83 7.96
N ASP A 102 -8.07 -3.35 8.84
CA ASP A 102 -8.44 -3.83 10.17
C ASP A 102 -9.05 -2.72 11.06
N SER A 103 -8.55 -1.49 10.93
CA SER A 103 -8.98 -0.38 11.81
C SER A 103 -10.22 0.37 11.30
N TYR A 104 -10.47 0.40 9.98
CA TYR A 104 -11.44 1.32 9.41
C TYR A 104 -12.32 0.74 8.28
N PHE A 105 -11.91 -0.33 7.61
CA PHE A 105 -12.58 -0.83 6.42
C PHE A 105 -12.94 -2.32 6.46
N THR A 106 -12.89 -2.94 7.66
CA THR A 106 -13.25 -4.35 7.85
C THR A 106 -14.65 -4.62 7.29
N ASP A 107 -14.77 -5.60 6.41
CA ASP A 107 -16.01 -6.07 5.78
C ASP A 107 -16.87 -5.00 5.10
N MET A 108 -16.37 -3.77 4.96
CA MET A 108 -17.10 -2.70 4.31
C MET A 108 -17.15 -2.89 2.80
N LYS A 109 -18.36 -2.89 2.24
CA LYS A 109 -18.55 -2.90 0.79
C LYS A 109 -18.08 -1.57 0.20
N ILE A 110 -17.14 -1.62 -0.77
CA ILE A 110 -16.47 -0.41 -1.26
C ILE A 110 -17.42 0.62 -1.86
N GLN A 111 -18.50 0.16 -2.50
CA GLN A 111 -19.55 1.01 -3.08
C GLN A 111 -20.38 1.76 -2.02
N GLN A 112 -20.39 1.27 -0.76
CA GLN A 112 -21.15 1.87 0.34
C GLN A 112 -20.31 2.85 1.18
N ILE A 113 -19.01 2.97 0.90
CA ILE A 113 -18.12 3.88 1.63
C ILE A 113 -18.39 5.32 1.19
N SER A 114 -19.02 6.08 2.07
CA SER A 114 -19.41 7.47 1.79
C SER A 114 -18.27 8.45 1.97
N VAL A 115 -18.38 9.62 1.31
CA VAL A 115 -17.47 10.77 1.52
C VAL A 115 -17.39 11.17 2.99
N ALA A 116 -18.55 11.20 3.69
CA ALA A 116 -18.63 11.55 5.10
C ALA A 116 -17.86 10.55 5.99
N TYR A 117 -17.90 9.26 5.66
CA TYR A 117 -17.10 8.25 6.36
C TYR A 117 -15.61 8.46 6.12
N CYS A 118 -15.20 8.67 4.87
CA CYS A 118 -13.81 8.96 4.52
C CYS A 118 -13.28 10.22 5.23
N GLN A 119 -14.11 11.26 5.38
CA GLN A 119 -13.76 12.46 6.15
C GLN A 119 -13.49 12.14 7.63
N LYS A 120 -14.35 11.32 8.26
CA LYS A 120 -14.13 10.86 9.65
C LYS A 120 -12.85 10.06 9.80
N VAL A 121 -12.55 9.16 8.85
CA VAL A 121 -11.30 8.38 8.84
C VAL A 121 -10.09 9.30 8.69
N ALA A 122 -10.11 10.27 7.79
CA ALA A 122 -9.02 11.22 7.59
C ALA A 122 -8.73 12.03 8.87
N ILE A 123 -9.75 12.49 9.59
CA ILE A 123 -9.62 13.18 10.88
C ILE A 123 -9.01 12.24 11.95
N LYS A 124 -9.51 11.01 12.07
CA LYS A 124 -8.97 10.02 13.02
C LYS A 124 -7.49 9.74 12.73
N LEU A 125 -7.12 9.57 11.45
CA LEU A 125 -5.75 9.35 11.03
C LEU A 125 -4.84 10.54 11.37
N SER A 126 -5.28 11.77 11.11
CA SER A 126 -4.50 12.97 11.42
C SER A 126 -4.31 13.17 12.93
N ASN A 127 -5.27 12.69 13.74
CA ASN A 127 -5.15 12.69 15.21
C ASN A 127 -4.21 11.61 15.73
N ARG A 128 -4.11 10.47 15.06
CA ARG A 128 -3.27 9.35 15.47
C ARG A 128 -1.84 9.43 14.96
N TYR A 129 -1.65 9.84 13.71
CA TYR A 129 -0.35 9.80 13.03
C TYR A 129 0.08 11.19 12.56
N VAL A 130 1.30 11.60 12.86
CA VAL A 130 1.90 12.85 12.36
C VAL A 130 1.99 12.81 10.82
N LEU A 131 2.42 11.68 10.27
CA LEU A 131 2.52 11.45 8.82
C LEU A 131 1.29 10.70 8.27
N TYR A 132 0.08 11.12 8.67
CA TYR A 132 -1.16 10.47 8.24
C TYR A 132 -1.33 10.43 6.71
N ALA A 133 -0.75 11.39 6.00
CA ALA A 133 -0.78 11.46 4.54
C ALA A 133 -0.25 10.17 3.87
N ASN A 134 0.68 9.47 4.51
CA ASN A 134 1.19 8.20 4.02
C ASN A 134 0.13 7.08 4.02
N TYR A 135 -0.72 7.03 5.04
CA TYR A 135 -1.84 6.09 5.11
C TYR A 135 -2.96 6.50 4.16
N TYR A 136 -3.29 7.80 4.17
CA TYR A 136 -4.27 8.36 3.26
C TYR A 136 -3.95 8.08 1.79
N SER A 137 -2.68 8.21 1.38
CA SER A 137 -2.26 7.96 0.01
C SER A 137 -2.48 6.51 -0.42
N VAL A 138 -2.33 5.55 0.50
CA VAL A 138 -2.57 4.12 0.20
C VAL A 138 -4.07 3.88 -0.03
N ILE A 139 -4.94 4.41 0.84
CA ILE A 139 -6.40 4.29 0.69
C ILE A 139 -6.84 4.92 -0.65
N SER A 140 -6.31 6.10 -0.97
CA SER A 140 -6.64 6.80 -2.22
C SER A 140 -6.30 5.98 -3.47
N ARG A 141 -5.21 5.20 -3.44
CA ARG A 141 -4.83 4.31 -4.56
C ARG A 141 -5.85 3.19 -4.74
N ILE A 142 -6.39 2.62 -3.65
CA ILE A 142 -7.41 1.58 -3.74
C ILE A 142 -8.70 2.12 -4.36
N PHE A 143 -9.18 3.29 -3.91
CA PHE A 143 -10.36 3.90 -4.52
C PHE A 143 -10.14 4.30 -5.99
N LYS A 144 -8.95 4.82 -6.34
CA LYS A 144 -8.59 5.10 -7.74
C LYS A 144 -8.61 3.84 -8.59
N TYR A 145 -8.05 2.74 -8.08
CA TYR A 145 -8.08 1.47 -8.76
C TYR A 145 -9.51 0.96 -8.92
N ALA A 146 -10.33 1.01 -7.87
CA ALA A 146 -11.74 0.65 -7.94
C ALA A 146 -12.52 1.48 -8.99
N THR A 147 -12.16 2.76 -9.16
CA THR A 147 -12.74 3.61 -10.21
C THR A 147 -12.24 3.20 -11.59
N SER A 148 -10.96 2.84 -11.74
CA SER A 148 -10.39 2.44 -13.05
C SER A 148 -10.88 1.09 -13.57
N ILE A 149 -11.47 0.26 -12.70
CA ILE A 149 -12.08 -1.03 -13.06
C ILE A 149 -13.61 -1.00 -12.89
N ASP A 150 -14.21 0.19 -12.88
CA ASP A 150 -15.66 0.44 -12.88
C ASP A 150 -16.44 -0.16 -11.70
N ILE A 151 -15.77 -0.49 -10.58
CA ILE A 151 -16.46 -0.93 -9.35
C ILE A 151 -17.19 0.23 -8.67
N ILE A 152 -16.62 1.45 -8.72
CA ILE A 152 -17.24 2.68 -8.19
C ILE A 152 -17.17 3.80 -9.23
N LYS A 153 -18.17 4.67 -9.25
CA LYS A 153 -18.26 5.79 -10.22
C LYS A 153 -17.26 6.93 -9.94
N SER A 154 -16.87 7.13 -8.70
CA SER A 154 -15.95 8.21 -8.30
C SER A 154 -15.24 7.87 -7.00
N ASN A 155 -14.01 8.41 -6.84
CA ASN A 155 -13.25 8.25 -5.62
C ASN A 155 -13.81 9.17 -4.50
N PRO A 156 -14.33 8.64 -3.38
CA PRO A 156 -14.90 9.44 -2.29
C PRO A 156 -13.85 10.36 -1.62
N LEU A 157 -12.56 10.02 -1.71
CA LEU A 157 -11.49 10.81 -1.13
C LEU A 157 -11.17 12.12 -1.88
N ASP A 158 -11.61 12.24 -3.13
CA ASP A 158 -11.37 13.46 -3.92
C ASP A 158 -12.23 14.64 -3.43
N LYS A 159 -13.32 14.35 -2.71
CA LYS A 159 -14.27 15.35 -2.19
C LYS A 159 -14.06 15.72 -0.72
N ILE A 160 -13.11 15.10 -0.02
CA ILE A 160 -12.88 15.41 1.40
C ILE A 160 -11.98 16.62 1.59
N ILE A 161 -12.14 17.28 2.73
CA ILE A 161 -11.23 18.32 3.21
C ILE A 161 -10.09 17.64 3.95
N LYS A 162 -8.88 17.71 3.38
CA LYS A 162 -7.69 17.11 3.99
C LYS A 162 -7.28 17.85 5.25
N PRO A 163 -7.18 17.20 6.42
CA PRO A 163 -6.64 17.80 7.62
C PRO A 163 -5.22 18.34 7.37
N LYS A 164 -4.85 19.43 8.05
CA LYS A 164 -3.47 19.93 8.00
C LYS A 164 -2.51 18.92 8.65
N ASN A 165 -1.35 18.74 8.06
CA ASN A 165 -0.28 17.97 8.69
C ASN A 165 0.15 18.67 9.98
N ARG A 166 0.34 17.89 11.06
CA ARG A 166 0.96 18.44 12.25
C ARG A 166 2.44 18.72 11.97
N PRO A 167 2.98 19.84 12.45
CA PRO A 167 4.41 20.10 12.31
C PRO A 167 5.18 18.98 13.01
N LEU A 168 6.21 18.48 12.34
CA LEU A 168 7.21 17.66 12.99
C LEU A 168 7.91 18.59 13.99
N LYS A 169 8.03 18.17 15.24
CA LYS A 169 8.88 18.89 16.19
C LYS A 169 10.31 18.81 15.65
N ASP A 170 10.90 19.96 15.40
CA ASP A 170 12.33 20.05 15.14
C ASP A 170 13.08 19.55 16.38
N LYS A 171 13.51 18.31 16.32
CA LYS A 171 14.46 17.78 17.29
C LYS A 171 15.81 17.77 16.59
N GLU A 172 16.78 18.38 17.22
CA GLU A 172 18.17 18.16 16.85
C GLU A 172 18.43 16.63 16.86
N ASN A 173 18.70 16.10 15.68
CA ASN A 173 18.85 14.66 15.48
C ASN A 173 20.30 14.33 15.05
N TYR A 174 21.24 14.99 15.70
CA TYR A 174 22.68 14.78 15.50
C TYR A 174 23.41 14.88 16.85
N TYR A 175 24.54 14.24 16.95
CA TYR A 175 25.44 14.40 18.07
C TYR A 175 26.39 15.58 17.82
N THR A 176 26.62 16.41 18.82
CA THR A 176 27.76 17.30 18.84
C THR A 176 29.07 16.48 18.86
N LYS A 177 30.19 17.12 18.51
CA LYS A 177 31.49 16.46 18.53
C LYS A 177 31.80 15.81 19.90
N GLN A 178 31.46 16.51 21.00
CA GLN A 178 31.68 16.01 22.36
C GLN A 178 30.77 14.82 22.70
N GLU A 179 29.51 14.88 22.32
CA GLU A 179 28.56 13.78 22.52
C GLU A 179 28.94 12.54 21.72
N LEU A 180 29.36 12.71 20.45
CA LEU A 180 29.83 11.61 19.62
C LEU A 180 31.08 10.96 20.20
N ALA A 181 32.05 11.75 20.66
CA ALA A 181 33.27 11.22 21.29
C ALA A 181 32.93 10.43 22.57
N LYS A 182 32.01 10.95 23.41
CA LYS A 182 31.54 10.25 24.61
C LYS A 182 30.82 8.95 24.25
N PHE A 183 29.93 8.98 23.24
CA PHE A 183 29.20 7.81 22.75
C PHE A 183 30.17 6.71 22.30
N LEU A 184 31.11 7.03 21.43
CA LEU A 184 32.09 6.07 20.90
C LEU A 184 32.98 5.51 22.01
N LYS A 185 33.40 6.34 22.98
CA LYS A 185 34.20 5.89 24.13
C LYS A 185 33.46 4.87 24.97
N VAL A 186 32.17 5.13 25.28
CA VAL A 186 31.33 4.21 26.04
C VAL A 186 31.11 2.90 25.28
N TYR A 187 30.84 2.99 23.97
CA TYR A 187 30.63 1.81 23.14
C TYR A 187 31.88 0.92 23.06
N LYS A 188 33.05 1.52 22.88
CA LYS A 188 34.35 0.81 22.85
C LYS A 188 34.63 0.05 24.15
N ALA A 189 34.22 0.61 25.29
CA ALA A 189 34.46 0.01 26.60
C ALA A 189 33.43 -1.08 27.01
N ASN A 190 32.20 -1.04 26.48
CA ASN A 190 31.11 -1.85 27.02
C ASN A 190 30.41 -2.75 25.99
N CYS A 191 30.71 -2.62 24.69
CA CYS A 191 30.06 -3.38 23.63
C CYS A 191 31.08 -4.28 22.88
N LYS A 192 30.55 -5.18 22.04
CA LYS A 192 31.38 -6.01 21.19
C LYS A 192 32.12 -5.16 20.15
N LEU A 193 33.31 -5.58 19.78
CA LEU A 193 34.14 -4.88 18.79
C LEU A 193 33.37 -4.60 17.48
N VAL A 194 32.57 -5.56 17.01
CA VAL A 194 31.75 -5.43 15.78
C VAL A 194 30.75 -4.27 15.91
N ASP A 195 30.08 -4.12 17.05
CA ASP A 195 29.11 -3.05 17.28
C ASP A 195 29.81 -1.69 17.33
N TYR A 196 30.97 -1.60 18.02
CA TYR A 196 31.78 -0.40 18.03
C TYR A 196 32.26 -0.01 16.63
N THR A 197 32.83 -0.97 15.87
CA THR A 197 33.30 -0.77 14.49
C THR A 197 32.17 -0.27 13.60
N PHE A 198 30.97 -0.85 13.72
CA PHE A 198 29.81 -0.43 12.95
C PHE A 198 29.43 1.03 13.20
N PHE A 199 29.32 1.46 14.45
CA PHE A 199 28.99 2.85 14.79
C PHE A 199 30.13 3.81 14.48
N HIS A 200 31.39 3.41 14.65
CA HIS A 200 32.54 4.20 14.25
C HIS A 200 32.52 4.45 12.74
N LEU A 201 32.35 3.39 11.95
CA LEU A 201 32.26 3.48 10.50
C LEU A 201 31.12 4.41 10.05
N LEU A 202 29.93 4.28 10.63
CA LEU A 202 28.80 5.17 10.33
C LEU A 202 29.11 6.64 10.63
N ALA A 203 29.80 6.91 11.74
CA ALA A 203 30.12 8.27 12.18
C ALA A 203 31.09 8.98 11.24
N PHE A 204 32.09 8.27 10.71
CA PHE A 204 33.20 8.87 9.96
C PHE A 204 33.14 8.67 8.43
N SER A 205 32.31 7.73 7.95
CA SER A 205 32.18 7.46 6.51
C SER A 205 30.96 8.09 5.83
N GLY A 206 29.96 8.55 6.61
CA GLY A 206 28.69 9.04 6.08
C GLY A 206 27.86 7.97 5.37
N LEU A 207 28.06 6.70 5.68
CA LEU A 207 27.28 5.58 5.17
C LEU A 207 25.86 5.59 5.74
N ARG A 208 24.91 5.16 4.91
CA ARG A 208 23.58 4.80 5.44
C ARG A 208 23.69 3.45 6.17
N THR A 209 22.86 3.24 7.19
CA THR A 209 22.81 1.98 7.94
C THR A 209 22.74 0.74 7.03
N GLY A 210 21.91 0.75 6.01
CA GLY A 210 21.80 -0.37 5.07
C GLY A 210 23.04 -0.56 4.19
N GLU A 211 23.76 0.51 3.85
CA GLU A 211 25.04 0.45 3.11
C GLU A 211 26.09 -0.20 3.99
N ALA A 212 26.22 0.24 5.25
CA ALA A 212 27.19 -0.33 6.20
C ALA A 212 26.95 -1.82 6.48
N ILE A 213 25.70 -2.24 6.65
CA ILE A 213 25.37 -3.66 6.84
C ILE A 213 25.64 -4.49 5.56
N GLY A 214 25.53 -3.87 4.39
CA GLY A 214 25.77 -4.53 3.10
C GLY A 214 27.22 -4.64 2.68
N LEU A 215 28.18 -4.10 3.45
CA LEU A 215 29.62 -4.14 3.14
C LEU A 215 30.17 -5.56 3.20
N MET A 216 31.15 -5.81 2.34
CA MET A 216 31.99 -7.00 2.33
C MET A 216 33.48 -6.58 2.43
N TRP A 217 34.32 -7.48 2.86
CA TRP A 217 35.76 -7.22 2.93
C TRP A 217 36.37 -6.84 1.58
N SER A 218 35.81 -7.37 0.49
CA SER A 218 36.20 -7.00 -0.88
C SER A 218 35.90 -5.55 -1.27
N ASP A 219 35.11 -4.83 -0.48
CA ASP A 219 34.78 -3.42 -0.73
C ASP A 219 35.82 -2.47 -0.11
N VAL A 220 36.75 -2.99 0.76
CA VAL A 220 37.79 -2.22 1.45
C VAL A 220 39.13 -2.41 0.79
N ASP A 221 39.69 -1.35 0.26
CA ASP A 221 41.06 -1.30 -0.22
C ASP A 221 41.96 -0.67 0.87
N PHE A 222 42.64 -1.52 1.61
CA PHE A 222 43.51 -1.10 2.72
C PHE A 222 44.77 -0.38 2.25
N GLU A 223 45.27 -0.65 1.04
CA GLU A 223 46.47 -0.02 0.50
C GLU A 223 46.20 1.42 0.07
N ASN A 224 45.10 1.62 -0.69
CA ASN A 224 44.71 2.93 -1.21
C ASN A 224 43.76 3.68 -0.26
N LYS A 225 43.40 3.09 0.88
CA LYS A 225 42.48 3.65 1.89
C LYS A 225 41.10 3.98 1.30
N LEU A 226 40.56 3.11 0.43
CA LEU A 226 39.33 3.33 -0.26
C LEU A 226 38.23 2.36 0.22
N LEU A 227 36.99 2.84 0.26
CA LEU A 227 35.81 2.05 0.52
C LEU A 227 34.80 2.20 -0.63
N SER A 228 34.51 1.09 -1.28
CA SER A 228 33.54 1.02 -2.38
C SER A 228 32.15 0.74 -1.83
N ILE A 229 31.17 1.58 -2.19
CA ILE A 229 29.78 1.46 -1.74
C ILE A 229 28.93 1.15 -2.97
N SER A 230 28.55 -0.10 -3.16
CA SER A 230 27.83 -0.58 -4.35
C SER A 230 26.51 -1.28 -4.03
N ARG A 231 26.19 -1.52 -2.75
CA ARG A 231 25.03 -2.30 -2.33
C ARG A 231 24.45 -1.80 -1.01
N THR A 232 23.22 -2.27 -0.71
CA THR A 232 22.57 -1.97 0.57
C THR A 232 21.84 -3.22 1.08
N ALA A 233 21.98 -3.52 2.35
CA ALA A 233 21.20 -4.54 3.01
C ALA A 233 19.84 -3.97 3.42
N VAL A 234 18.78 -4.77 3.24
CA VAL A 234 17.41 -4.47 3.62
C VAL A 234 16.78 -5.68 4.29
N VAL A 235 15.84 -5.45 5.20
CA VAL A 235 15.06 -6.53 5.80
C VAL A 235 13.70 -6.59 5.10
N ILE A 236 13.37 -7.76 4.54
CA ILE A 236 12.09 -8.04 3.87
C ILE A 236 11.43 -9.21 4.60
N GLY A 237 10.36 -8.91 5.36
CA GLY A 237 9.83 -9.87 6.32
C GLY A 237 10.87 -10.14 7.39
N ASP A 238 11.23 -11.41 7.59
CA ASP A 238 12.24 -11.86 8.57
C ASP A 238 13.62 -12.12 7.92
N LYS A 239 13.76 -11.85 6.61
CA LYS A 239 15.00 -12.13 5.87
C LYS A 239 15.76 -10.87 5.55
N GLN A 240 17.05 -10.89 5.87
CA GLN A 240 17.98 -9.88 5.38
C GLN A 240 18.37 -10.20 3.93
N THR A 241 18.30 -9.19 3.07
CA THR A 241 18.56 -9.33 1.63
C THR A 241 19.44 -8.16 1.19
N VAL A 242 20.41 -8.44 0.35
CA VAL A 242 21.24 -7.41 -0.28
C VAL A 242 20.60 -6.98 -1.59
N GLN A 243 20.54 -5.69 -1.82
CA GLN A 243 19.95 -5.08 -3.03
C GLN A 243 20.89 -4.01 -3.59
N ASP A 244 20.72 -3.75 -4.89
CA ASP A 244 21.35 -2.59 -5.52
C ASP A 244 20.85 -1.29 -4.90
N PRO A 245 21.67 -0.24 -4.88
CA PRO A 245 21.28 1.07 -4.40
C PRO A 245 20.04 1.60 -5.13
N LYS A 246 19.30 2.52 -4.50
CA LYS A 246 18.10 3.13 -5.10
C LYS A 246 18.39 3.96 -6.35
N THR A 247 19.59 4.52 -6.45
CA THR A 247 20.00 5.39 -7.55
C THR A 247 21.45 5.10 -7.95
N LYS A 248 21.80 5.33 -9.21
CA LYS A 248 23.20 5.22 -9.70
C LYS A 248 24.18 6.10 -8.90
N ARG A 249 23.74 7.26 -8.41
CA ARG A 249 24.55 8.17 -7.58
C ARG A 249 24.86 7.61 -6.18
N SER A 250 24.18 6.57 -5.75
CA SER A 250 24.45 5.92 -4.46
C SER A 250 25.64 4.97 -4.54
N THR A 251 26.06 4.55 -5.72
CA THR A 251 27.31 3.84 -5.94
C THR A 251 28.44 4.87 -5.94
N ARG A 252 29.37 4.75 -5.01
CA ARG A 252 30.45 5.70 -4.82
C ARG A 252 31.64 5.03 -4.15
N VAL A 253 32.80 5.63 -4.28
CA VAL A 253 34.03 5.31 -3.55
C VAL A 253 34.34 6.47 -2.63
N ILE A 254 34.70 6.19 -1.40
CA ILE A 254 35.12 7.19 -0.41
C ILE A 254 36.50 6.83 0.13
N THR A 255 37.25 7.84 0.57
CA THR A 255 38.51 7.65 1.28
C THR A 255 38.21 7.47 2.77
N LEU A 256 38.94 6.52 3.39
CA LEU A 256 38.91 6.29 4.83
C LEU A 256 40.16 6.90 5.48
N ASP A 257 39.98 7.44 6.69
CA ASP A 257 41.10 7.87 7.51
C ASP A 257 41.80 6.67 8.18
N ASP A 258 43.01 6.92 8.68
CA ASP A 258 43.86 5.87 9.28
C ASP A 258 43.26 5.27 10.56
N GLU A 259 42.52 6.07 11.34
CA GLU A 259 41.85 5.59 12.56
C GLU A 259 40.72 4.62 12.21
N THR A 260 39.89 4.97 11.23
CA THR A 260 38.80 4.11 10.73
C THR A 260 39.33 2.82 10.13
N LEU A 261 40.42 2.86 9.35
CA LEU A 261 41.07 1.66 8.83
C LEU A 261 41.65 0.76 9.93
N ASN A 262 42.22 1.34 10.98
CA ASN A 262 42.75 0.58 12.12
C ASN A 262 41.62 -0.08 12.94
N VAL A 263 40.45 0.53 12.98
CA VAL A 263 39.25 -0.06 13.63
C VAL A 263 38.65 -1.19 12.79
N LEU A 264 38.83 -1.17 11.47
CA LEU A 264 38.39 -2.23 10.56
C LEU A 264 39.34 -3.46 10.53
N LYS A 265 40.61 -3.30 10.85
CA LYS A 265 41.62 -4.39 11.00
C LYS A 265 41.43 -5.13 12.32
#